data_5055e38746c871e15e2ff682329cd11a
#
_entry.id   5055e38746c871e15e2ff682329cd11a
#
_cell.length_a   1.000
_cell.length_b   1.000
_cell.length_c   1.000
_cell.angle_alpha   90.00
_cell.angle_beta   90.00
_cell.angle_gamma   90.00
#
_symmetry.space_group_name_H-M   'P 1'
#
loop_
_entity.id
_entity.type
_entity.pdbx_description
1 polymer ?
#
loop_
_entity_poly.entity_id
_entity_poly.type
_entity_poly.pdbx_seq_one_letter_code
_entity_poly.pdbx_strand_id
1 'polypeptide(L)'
;DAVAVTWDETKAETRSSAQIMAGYHKAVEQAPQAVARTQGDAAKALAGAVKTVEATFDFPYLAHAAMEPLNAVARMNADGTLEIWGGLQLPGLYQGMVAKAAGIDPTKVVSHIMKTGGGFGRRGTPDGDVIVEAVMVAKAIGYKAPVKVQWTRENDMRGGRYRPAYVHKLTAGLDSDGNIVAWKHHIVGQSIVAGTPFQGLIQNGVDQTSVEGASNLPYAIPNMQVGLTTMKVGVPPLWWRAVGSTHTAYATVAFRDQVAAEADMDPLALRLALL
;
A
#
# COMPACT_ATOMS: atom_id res chain seq x y z
N ASP A 1 -18.07 -31.04 -7.57
CA ASP A 1 -19.44 -30.60 -7.28
C ASP A 1 -19.36 -29.20 -6.72
N ALA A 2 -20.18 -28.29 -7.26
CA ALA A 2 -20.12 -26.89 -6.91
C ALA A 2 -20.73 -26.66 -5.52
N VAL A 3 -20.01 -25.96 -4.66
CA VAL A 3 -20.56 -25.40 -3.44
C VAL A 3 -21.49 -24.25 -3.84
N ALA A 4 -22.74 -24.28 -3.42
CA ALA A 4 -23.65 -23.17 -3.59
C ALA A 4 -23.32 -22.10 -2.54
N VAL A 5 -23.00 -20.90 -3.00
CA VAL A 5 -22.67 -19.76 -2.13
C VAL A 5 -23.71 -18.67 -2.33
N THR A 6 -24.31 -18.21 -1.23
CA THR A 6 -25.16 -17.01 -1.22
C THR A 6 -24.34 -15.86 -0.61
N TRP A 7 -24.16 -14.79 -1.38
CA TRP A 7 -23.40 -13.63 -0.95
C TRP A 7 -24.32 -12.58 -0.30
N ASP A 8 -23.89 -12.06 0.84
CA ASP A 8 -24.47 -10.82 1.40
C ASP A 8 -23.71 -9.63 0.83
N GLU A 9 -24.33 -8.96 -0.14
CA GLU A 9 -23.74 -7.81 -0.85
C GLU A 9 -24.06 -6.46 -0.20
N THR A 10 -24.73 -6.42 0.96
CA THR A 10 -25.16 -5.17 1.61
C THR A 10 -24.02 -4.22 1.96
N LYS A 11 -22.79 -4.74 2.12
CA LYS A 11 -21.58 -3.98 2.41
C LYS A 11 -20.57 -3.99 1.26
N ALA A 12 -20.95 -4.50 0.09
CA ALA A 12 -20.07 -4.54 -1.07
C ALA A 12 -19.78 -3.14 -1.62
N GLU A 13 -18.60 -2.94 -2.18
CA GLU A 13 -18.28 -1.74 -2.93
C GLU A 13 -19.01 -1.74 -4.27
N THR A 14 -19.90 -0.82 -4.47
CA THR A 14 -20.73 -0.73 -5.68
C THR A 14 -20.25 0.30 -6.69
N ARG A 15 -19.30 1.16 -6.30
CA ARG A 15 -18.73 2.17 -7.18
C ARG A 15 -17.77 1.55 -8.19
N SER A 16 -17.83 2.00 -9.44
CA SER A 16 -16.83 1.68 -10.44
C SER A 16 -15.49 2.36 -10.12
N SER A 17 -14.39 1.86 -10.71
CA SER A 17 -13.07 2.50 -10.58
C SER A 17 -13.10 3.98 -11.02
N ALA A 18 -13.85 4.31 -12.06
CA ALA A 18 -14.02 5.69 -12.52
C ALA A 18 -14.70 6.57 -11.45
N GLN A 19 -15.73 6.07 -10.78
CA GLN A 19 -16.42 6.80 -9.71
C GLN A 19 -15.53 6.98 -8.47
N ILE A 20 -14.74 5.96 -8.12
CA ILE A 20 -13.77 6.05 -7.03
C ILE A 20 -12.72 7.11 -7.35
N MET A 21 -12.11 7.07 -8.54
CA MET A 21 -11.09 8.03 -8.96
C MET A 21 -11.63 9.45 -9.07
N ALA A 22 -12.86 9.64 -9.56
CA ALA A 22 -13.52 10.95 -9.56
C ALA A 22 -13.68 11.51 -8.13
N GLY A 23 -13.98 10.66 -7.15
CA GLY A 23 -13.98 11.04 -5.74
C GLY A 23 -12.61 11.48 -5.22
N TYR A 24 -11.53 10.81 -5.65
CA TYR A 24 -10.15 11.15 -5.29
C TYR A 24 -9.72 12.49 -5.91
N HIS A 25 -10.03 12.70 -7.20
CA HIS A 25 -9.80 13.99 -7.86
C HIS A 25 -10.55 15.15 -7.19
N LYS A 26 -11.80 14.92 -6.78
CA LYS A 26 -12.53 15.93 -6.01
C LYS A 26 -11.87 16.21 -4.65
N ALA A 27 -11.37 15.19 -3.98
CA ALA A 27 -10.75 15.32 -2.66
C ALA A 27 -9.37 16.02 -2.73
N VAL A 28 -8.58 15.81 -3.79
CA VAL A 28 -7.25 16.42 -3.93
C VAL A 28 -7.29 17.93 -4.13
N GLU A 29 -8.44 18.46 -4.59
CA GLU A 29 -8.68 19.92 -4.75
C GLU A 29 -9.08 20.60 -3.43
N GLN A 30 -9.37 19.83 -2.40
CA GLN A 30 -9.71 20.35 -1.07
C GLN A 30 -8.46 20.49 -0.20
N ALA A 31 -8.58 21.14 0.97
CA ALA A 31 -7.52 21.10 1.96
C ALA A 31 -7.26 19.66 2.45
N PRO A 32 -5.99 19.28 2.67
CA PRO A 32 -5.68 17.95 3.18
C PRO A 32 -6.27 17.74 4.58
N GLN A 33 -6.71 16.51 4.86
CA GLN A 33 -7.24 16.14 6.18
C GLN A 33 -6.17 16.14 7.27
N ALA A 34 -4.93 15.82 6.90
CA ALA A 34 -3.78 15.82 7.80
C ALA A 34 -2.55 16.35 7.07
N VAL A 35 -1.62 16.93 7.83
CA VAL A 35 -0.35 17.44 7.29
C VAL A 35 0.79 16.58 7.81
N ALA A 36 1.50 15.93 6.89
CA ALA A 36 2.61 15.02 7.19
C ALA A 36 3.95 15.76 7.34
N ARG A 37 4.13 16.88 6.62
CA ARG A 37 5.32 17.73 6.73
C ARG A 37 4.95 19.19 6.49
N THR A 38 5.48 20.07 7.31
CA THR A 38 5.50 21.53 7.09
C THR A 38 6.91 22.04 7.30
N GLN A 39 7.38 22.86 6.39
CA GLN A 39 8.65 23.58 6.49
C GLN A 39 8.44 24.98 5.87
N GLY A 40 8.76 26.04 6.57
CA GLY A 40 8.49 27.41 6.13
C GLY A 40 6.98 27.67 5.91
N ASP A 41 6.66 28.50 4.91
CA ASP A 41 5.29 28.81 4.50
C ASP A 41 5.14 28.61 2.98
N ALA A 42 4.76 27.39 2.61
CA ALA A 42 4.61 27.03 1.20
C ALA A 42 3.52 27.83 0.48
N ALA A 43 2.43 28.18 1.17
CA ALA A 43 1.35 28.95 0.57
C ALA A 43 1.78 30.38 0.22
N LYS A 44 2.44 31.05 1.17
CA LYS A 44 2.97 32.40 0.96
C LYS A 44 4.08 32.40 -0.11
N ALA A 45 4.96 31.41 -0.09
CA ALA A 45 6.02 31.31 -1.08
C ALA A 45 5.50 31.03 -2.49
N LEU A 46 4.45 30.20 -2.64
CA LEU A 46 3.77 29.98 -3.92
C LEU A 46 3.11 31.26 -4.46
N ALA A 47 2.48 32.04 -3.57
CA ALA A 47 1.83 33.32 -3.96
C ALA A 47 2.85 34.36 -4.43
N GLY A 48 4.10 34.29 -3.99
CA GLY A 48 5.21 35.16 -4.39
C GLY A 48 6.10 34.58 -5.49
N ALA A 49 5.85 33.38 -5.97
CA ALA A 49 6.66 32.73 -7.00
C ALA A 49 6.55 33.45 -8.36
N VAL A 50 7.66 33.53 -9.09
CA VAL A 50 7.71 34.08 -10.45
C VAL A 50 7.01 33.15 -11.43
N LYS A 51 7.17 31.84 -11.22
CA LYS A 51 6.54 30.80 -12.03
C LYS A 51 6.01 29.69 -11.13
N THR A 52 4.87 29.14 -11.49
CA THR A 52 4.28 27.99 -10.79
C THR A 52 4.14 26.84 -11.78
N VAL A 53 4.60 25.66 -11.34
CA VAL A 53 4.46 24.40 -12.07
C VAL A 53 3.50 23.52 -11.27
N GLU A 54 2.57 22.86 -11.94
CA GLU A 54 1.59 21.98 -11.32
C GLU A 54 1.43 20.69 -12.10
N ALA A 55 1.30 19.55 -11.40
CA ALA A 55 0.99 18.27 -12.03
C ALA A 55 0.12 17.40 -11.11
N THR A 56 -0.70 16.57 -11.73
CA THR A 56 -1.51 15.55 -11.06
C THR A 56 -1.15 14.18 -11.62
N PHE A 57 -0.95 13.20 -10.72
CA PHE A 57 -0.60 11.83 -11.07
C PHE A 57 -1.61 10.86 -10.50
N ASP A 58 -2.07 9.93 -11.32
CA ASP A 58 -3.01 8.88 -10.97
C ASP A 58 -2.30 7.53 -10.85
N PHE A 59 -2.58 6.83 -9.77
CA PHE A 59 -2.11 5.48 -9.52
C PHE A 59 -3.32 4.55 -9.33
N PRO A 60 -3.60 3.64 -10.29
CA PRO A 60 -4.75 2.74 -10.18
C PRO A 60 -4.49 1.64 -9.13
N TYR A 61 -5.55 0.94 -8.72
CA TYR A 61 -5.42 -0.33 -8.01
C TYR A 61 -4.60 -1.32 -8.83
N LEU A 62 -3.76 -2.09 -8.14
CA LEU A 62 -2.89 -3.06 -8.81
C LEU A 62 -2.83 -4.36 -8.02
N ALA A 63 -3.19 -5.50 -8.66
CA ALA A 63 -2.98 -6.83 -8.10
C ALA A 63 -1.49 -7.19 -8.12
N HIS A 64 -0.99 -7.90 -7.10
CA HIS A 64 0.42 -8.26 -7.00
C HIS A 64 0.87 -9.21 -8.12
N ALA A 65 -0.03 -10.09 -8.56
CA ALA A 65 0.14 -10.96 -9.72
C ALA A 65 1.49 -11.71 -9.76
N ALA A 66 1.93 -12.22 -8.60
CA ALA A 66 3.13 -13.04 -8.52
C ALA A 66 3.02 -14.23 -9.49
N MET A 67 4.12 -14.62 -10.16
CA MET A 67 4.10 -15.71 -11.14
C MET A 67 3.57 -17.01 -10.56
N GLU A 68 3.91 -17.31 -9.31
CA GLU A 68 3.33 -18.40 -8.53
C GLU A 68 2.08 -17.89 -7.79
N PRO A 69 0.85 -18.35 -8.11
CA PRO A 69 -0.35 -18.05 -7.34
C PRO A 69 -0.21 -18.50 -5.89
N LEU A 70 -0.96 -17.85 -5.00
CA LEU A 70 -0.92 -18.15 -3.57
C LEU A 70 -1.19 -19.63 -3.30
N ASN A 71 -0.36 -20.23 -2.45
CA ASN A 71 -0.54 -21.60 -2.00
C ASN A 71 0.08 -21.78 -0.60
N ALA A 72 -0.45 -22.77 0.11
CA ALA A 72 0.08 -23.21 1.40
C ALA A 72 -0.24 -24.69 1.63
N VAL A 73 0.59 -25.37 2.43
CA VAL A 73 0.35 -26.73 2.90
C VAL A 73 0.23 -26.70 4.41
N ALA A 74 -0.72 -27.47 4.96
CA ALA A 74 -0.87 -27.69 6.39
C ALA A 74 -0.90 -29.19 6.69
N ARG A 75 -0.18 -29.61 7.74
CA ARG A 75 -0.16 -31.00 8.26
C ARG A 75 -0.17 -31.00 9.78
N MET A 76 -1.09 -31.75 10.37
CA MET A 76 -1.07 -32.05 11.80
C MET A 76 -0.31 -33.36 12.02
N ASN A 77 0.66 -33.37 12.92
CA ASN A 77 1.41 -34.56 13.31
C ASN A 77 0.73 -35.27 14.48
N ALA A 78 1.10 -36.54 14.71
CA ALA A 78 0.54 -37.37 15.78
C ALA A 78 0.84 -36.81 17.18
N ASP A 79 1.90 -36.03 17.37
CA ASP A 79 2.27 -35.37 18.62
C ASP A 79 1.50 -34.05 18.85
N GLY A 80 0.61 -33.67 17.96
CA GLY A 80 -0.18 -32.46 18.02
C GLY A 80 0.55 -31.20 17.54
N THR A 81 1.71 -31.32 16.88
CA THR A 81 2.36 -30.21 16.19
C THR A 81 1.73 -29.99 14.83
N LEU A 82 1.50 -28.73 14.48
CA LEU A 82 1.00 -28.31 13.19
C LEU A 82 2.14 -27.72 12.36
N GLU A 83 2.46 -28.35 11.27
CA GLU A 83 3.42 -27.85 10.31
C GLU A 83 2.73 -27.12 9.16
N ILE A 84 3.27 -25.98 8.75
CA ILE A 84 2.83 -25.21 7.59
C ILE A 84 4.01 -24.95 6.66
N TRP A 85 3.78 -25.09 5.36
CA TRP A 85 4.74 -24.76 4.30
C TRP A 85 4.15 -23.72 3.38
N GLY A 86 4.91 -22.68 3.05
CA GLY A 86 4.49 -21.64 2.12
C GLY A 86 5.51 -20.52 1.98
N GLY A 87 5.29 -19.67 1.00
CA GLY A 87 6.07 -18.44 0.83
C GLY A 87 5.60 -17.37 1.81
N LEU A 88 6.11 -17.37 3.04
CA LEU A 88 5.64 -16.53 4.15
C LEU A 88 6.53 -15.29 4.29
N GLN A 89 5.93 -14.09 4.25
CA GLN A 89 6.65 -12.83 4.49
C GLN A 89 6.54 -12.35 5.95
N LEU A 90 5.55 -12.85 6.72
CA LEU A 90 5.32 -12.52 8.13
C LEU A 90 5.16 -13.78 9.00
N PRO A 91 6.14 -14.71 9.02
CA PRO A 91 5.98 -16.02 9.67
C PRO A 91 5.65 -15.92 11.16
N GLY A 92 6.26 -14.96 11.89
CA GLY A 92 5.98 -14.76 13.32
C GLY A 92 4.54 -14.32 13.60
N LEU A 93 3.94 -13.49 12.74
CA LEU A 93 2.53 -13.09 12.85
C LEU A 93 1.61 -14.28 12.57
N TYR A 94 1.94 -15.08 11.56
CA TYR A 94 1.11 -16.22 11.14
C TYR A 94 1.09 -17.35 12.15
N GLN A 95 2.15 -17.55 12.93
CA GLN A 95 2.20 -18.57 13.97
C GLN A 95 1.02 -18.46 14.94
N GLY A 96 0.73 -17.27 15.44
CA GLY A 96 -0.41 -17.03 16.34
C GLY A 96 -1.76 -17.21 15.65
N MET A 97 -1.88 -16.75 14.39
CA MET A 97 -3.13 -16.86 13.61
C MET A 97 -3.47 -18.31 13.29
N VAL A 98 -2.47 -19.08 12.85
CA VAL A 98 -2.58 -20.50 12.54
C VAL A 98 -2.93 -21.30 13.80
N ALA A 99 -2.26 -21.03 14.91
CA ALA A 99 -2.56 -21.66 16.20
C ALA A 99 -4.01 -21.42 16.64
N LYS A 100 -4.49 -20.17 16.53
CA LYS A 100 -5.88 -19.81 16.81
C LYS A 100 -6.87 -20.55 15.92
N ALA A 101 -6.60 -20.63 14.60
CA ALA A 101 -7.45 -21.33 13.64
C ALA A 101 -7.52 -22.84 13.93
N ALA A 102 -6.37 -23.44 14.26
CA ALA A 102 -6.28 -24.85 14.62
C ALA A 102 -6.89 -25.16 16.00
N GLY A 103 -6.83 -24.20 16.93
CA GLY A 103 -7.23 -24.39 18.33
C GLY A 103 -6.11 -25.05 19.17
N ILE A 104 -4.86 -24.71 18.90
CA ILE A 104 -3.67 -25.26 19.59
C ILE A 104 -2.80 -24.13 20.17
N ASP A 105 -1.82 -24.51 20.99
CA ASP A 105 -0.83 -23.57 21.49
C ASP A 105 0.10 -23.09 20.36
N PRO A 106 0.43 -21.77 20.25
CA PRO A 106 1.32 -21.25 19.23
C PRO A 106 2.71 -21.92 19.19
N THR A 107 3.22 -22.41 20.31
CA THR A 107 4.50 -23.13 20.37
C THR A 107 4.49 -24.47 19.63
N LYS A 108 3.30 -25.00 19.32
CA LYS A 108 3.11 -26.22 18.54
C LYS A 108 3.02 -25.97 17.02
N VAL A 109 3.17 -24.73 16.56
CA VAL A 109 3.17 -24.40 15.14
C VAL A 109 4.60 -24.29 14.62
N VAL A 110 4.92 -25.08 13.61
CA VAL A 110 6.21 -25.07 12.91
C VAL A 110 6.02 -24.52 11.50
N SER A 111 6.71 -23.45 11.17
CA SER A 111 6.62 -22.78 9.87
C SER A 111 7.85 -23.08 9.02
N HIS A 112 7.61 -23.64 7.84
CA HIS A 112 8.64 -23.88 6.81
C HIS A 112 8.51 -22.82 5.71
N ILE A 113 9.46 -21.89 5.68
CA ILE A 113 9.48 -20.80 4.69
C ILE A 113 10.05 -21.35 3.40
N MET A 114 9.19 -21.47 2.38
CA MET A 114 9.57 -22.02 1.08
C MET A 114 10.04 -20.93 0.13
N LYS A 115 10.93 -21.28 -0.79
CA LYS A 115 11.19 -20.46 -1.97
C LYS A 115 9.90 -20.33 -2.77
N THR A 116 9.68 -19.15 -3.34
CA THR A 116 8.41 -18.82 -3.99
C THR A 116 8.63 -18.02 -5.27
N GLY A 117 7.73 -18.17 -6.22
CA GLY A 117 7.71 -17.45 -7.50
C GLY A 117 7.22 -16.01 -7.38
N GLY A 118 7.69 -15.29 -6.34
CA GLY A 118 7.39 -13.89 -6.07
C GLY A 118 6.36 -13.70 -4.95
N GLY A 119 6.35 -12.50 -4.39
CA GLY A 119 5.42 -12.10 -3.33
C GLY A 119 4.99 -10.66 -3.48
N PHE A 120 5.97 -9.75 -3.62
CA PHE A 120 5.76 -8.30 -3.79
C PHE A 120 4.91 -7.65 -2.69
N GLY A 121 4.84 -8.28 -1.49
CA GLY A 121 3.99 -7.89 -0.37
C GLY A 121 2.76 -8.78 -0.17
N ARG A 122 2.27 -9.48 -1.22
CA ARG A 122 1.03 -10.28 -1.17
C ARG A 122 1.09 -11.46 -0.20
N ARG A 123 2.28 -11.99 0.07
CA ARG A 123 2.48 -13.11 0.98
C ARG A 123 2.70 -12.67 2.43
N GLY A 124 2.40 -11.39 2.72
CA GLY A 124 2.47 -10.76 4.03
C GLY A 124 1.14 -10.13 4.43
N THR A 125 0.00 -10.80 4.24
CA THR A 125 -1.30 -10.27 4.64
C THR A 125 -1.46 -10.21 6.16
N PRO A 126 -2.15 -9.19 6.70
CA PRO A 126 -2.35 -9.06 8.13
C PRO A 126 -3.28 -10.13 8.75
N ASP A 127 -3.98 -10.90 7.93
CA ASP A 127 -4.90 -11.98 8.31
C ASP A 127 -4.41 -13.39 7.94
N GLY A 128 -3.28 -13.50 7.24
CA GLY A 128 -2.69 -14.79 6.88
C GLY A 128 -3.56 -15.64 5.94
N ASP A 129 -4.35 -15.01 5.09
CA ASP A 129 -5.47 -15.56 4.30
C ASP A 129 -5.26 -17.00 3.80
N VAL A 130 -4.43 -17.26 2.79
CA VAL A 130 -4.24 -18.61 2.21
C VAL A 130 -3.69 -19.63 3.21
N ILE A 131 -2.92 -19.18 4.21
CA ILE A 131 -2.31 -20.08 5.20
C ILE A 131 -3.35 -20.53 6.21
N VAL A 132 -4.14 -19.58 6.69
CA VAL A 132 -5.27 -19.86 7.59
C VAL A 132 -6.31 -20.73 6.86
N GLU A 133 -6.58 -20.46 5.58
CA GLU A 133 -7.46 -21.28 4.75
C GLU A 133 -6.98 -22.74 4.67
N ALA A 134 -5.70 -22.98 4.40
CA ALA A 134 -5.13 -24.33 4.37
C ALA A 134 -5.32 -25.07 5.71
N VAL A 135 -5.13 -24.38 6.83
CA VAL A 135 -5.33 -24.94 8.18
C VAL A 135 -6.81 -25.24 8.42
N MET A 136 -7.71 -24.33 8.03
CA MET A 136 -9.16 -24.54 8.22
C MET A 136 -9.68 -25.71 7.39
N VAL A 137 -9.19 -25.89 6.14
CA VAL A 137 -9.54 -27.06 5.31
C VAL A 137 -8.97 -28.34 5.94
N ALA A 138 -7.72 -28.33 6.40
CA ALA A 138 -7.14 -29.49 7.10
C ALA A 138 -7.92 -29.87 8.37
N LYS A 139 -8.37 -28.87 9.14
CA LYS A 139 -9.22 -29.08 10.30
C LYS A 139 -10.59 -29.66 9.94
N ALA A 140 -11.21 -29.18 8.86
CA ALA A 140 -12.52 -29.66 8.41
C ALA A 140 -12.52 -31.14 8.02
N ILE A 141 -11.40 -31.69 7.53
CA ILE A 141 -11.25 -33.13 7.28
C ILE A 141 -10.71 -33.89 8.50
N GLY A 142 -10.65 -33.27 9.69
CA GLY A 142 -10.14 -33.87 10.92
C GLY A 142 -8.65 -34.20 10.87
N TYR A 143 -7.86 -33.44 10.10
CA TYR A 143 -6.41 -33.64 9.91
C TYR A 143 -5.99 -35.04 9.44
N LYS A 144 -6.89 -35.75 8.73
CA LYS A 144 -6.65 -37.12 8.26
C LYS A 144 -5.53 -37.24 7.23
N ALA A 145 -5.19 -36.13 6.56
CA ALA A 145 -4.13 -36.05 5.55
C ALA A 145 -3.57 -34.62 5.51
N PRO A 146 -2.32 -34.42 5.02
CA PRO A 146 -1.83 -33.11 4.65
C PRO A 146 -2.73 -32.45 3.60
N VAL A 147 -2.97 -31.15 3.74
CA VAL A 147 -3.80 -30.38 2.82
C VAL A 147 -2.95 -29.32 2.14
N LYS A 148 -2.96 -29.30 0.81
CA LYS A 148 -2.45 -28.17 0.02
C LYS A 148 -3.64 -27.37 -0.52
N VAL A 149 -3.71 -26.09 -0.16
CA VAL A 149 -4.55 -25.12 -0.82
C VAL A 149 -3.72 -24.37 -1.85
N GLN A 150 -4.26 -24.24 -3.04
CA GLN A 150 -3.66 -23.45 -4.11
C GLN A 150 -4.74 -22.66 -4.81
N TRP A 151 -4.58 -21.33 -4.85
CA TRP A 151 -5.47 -20.46 -5.60
C TRP A 151 -5.20 -20.59 -7.09
N THR A 152 -6.25 -20.45 -7.90
CA THR A 152 -6.09 -20.25 -9.34
C THR A 152 -5.55 -18.84 -9.60
N ARG A 153 -5.07 -18.59 -10.81
CA ARG A 153 -4.66 -17.24 -11.22
C ARG A 153 -5.82 -16.25 -11.10
N GLU A 154 -7.01 -16.65 -11.48
CA GLU A 154 -8.23 -15.83 -11.41
C GLU A 154 -8.56 -15.45 -9.96
N ASN A 155 -8.47 -16.39 -9.04
CA ASN A 155 -8.73 -16.16 -7.62
C ASN A 155 -7.65 -15.23 -7.01
N ASP A 156 -6.37 -15.45 -7.33
CA ASP A 156 -5.27 -14.61 -6.87
C ASP A 156 -5.42 -13.15 -7.32
N MET A 157 -5.90 -12.94 -8.56
CA MET A 157 -6.11 -11.62 -9.13
C MET A 157 -7.39 -10.94 -8.66
N ARG A 158 -8.47 -11.69 -8.38
CA ARG A 158 -9.81 -11.15 -8.11
C ARG A 158 -10.22 -11.25 -6.65
N GLY A 159 -9.82 -12.29 -5.94
CA GLY A 159 -10.18 -12.54 -4.56
C GLY A 159 -9.18 -12.00 -3.54
N GLY A 160 -8.17 -11.26 -4.00
CA GLY A 160 -7.07 -10.83 -3.16
C GLY A 160 -7.18 -9.40 -2.65
N ARG A 161 -6.03 -8.89 -2.29
CA ARG A 161 -5.81 -7.52 -1.84
C ARG A 161 -4.95 -6.78 -2.86
N TYR A 162 -5.07 -5.45 -2.89
CA TYR A 162 -4.52 -4.63 -3.96
C TYR A 162 -3.60 -3.54 -3.41
N ARG A 163 -2.58 -3.15 -4.18
CA ARG A 163 -1.98 -1.84 -3.99
C ARG A 163 -3.09 -0.80 -4.13
N PRO A 164 -3.28 0.09 -3.13
CA PRO A 164 -4.35 1.08 -3.20
C PRO A 164 -4.17 2.05 -4.38
N ALA A 165 -5.28 2.59 -4.85
CA ALA A 165 -5.26 3.71 -5.77
C ALA A 165 -4.86 4.99 -5.04
N TYR A 166 -4.13 5.88 -5.72
CA TYR A 166 -3.75 7.19 -5.23
C TYR A 166 -3.90 8.26 -6.30
N VAL A 167 -4.21 9.48 -5.87
CA VAL A 167 -4.08 10.70 -6.65
C VAL A 167 -3.11 11.62 -5.93
N HIS A 168 -2.13 12.12 -6.65
CA HIS A 168 -1.15 13.08 -6.16
C HIS A 168 -1.28 14.38 -6.92
N LYS A 169 -1.44 15.50 -6.20
CA LYS A 169 -1.36 16.84 -6.78
C LYS A 169 -0.13 17.53 -6.21
N LEU A 170 0.77 17.96 -7.10
CA LEU A 170 2.00 18.63 -6.74
C LEU A 170 2.01 20.03 -7.36
N THR A 171 2.53 20.99 -6.61
CA THR A 171 2.72 22.36 -7.05
C THR A 171 4.09 22.84 -6.57
N ALA A 172 4.91 23.38 -7.48
CA ALA A 172 6.19 24.00 -7.17
C ALA A 172 6.18 25.46 -7.59
N GLY A 173 6.78 26.31 -6.77
CA GLY A 173 7.05 27.72 -7.09
C GLY A 173 8.52 27.92 -7.40
N LEU A 174 8.81 28.66 -8.47
CA LEU A 174 10.16 29.04 -8.91
C LEU A 174 10.37 30.54 -8.73
N ASP A 175 11.61 30.94 -8.36
CA ASP A 175 12.05 32.31 -8.39
C ASP A 175 12.54 32.71 -9.81
N SER A 176 13.09 33.94 -9.94
CA SER A 176 13.63 34.45 -11.21
C SER A 176 14.84 33.69 -11.74
N ASP A 177 15.56 32.99 -10.85
CA ASP A 177 16.77 32.24 -11.18
C ASP A 177 16.47 30.75 -11.44
N GLY A 178 15.18 30.35 -11.40
CA GLY A 178 14.73 28.98 -11.59
C GLY A 178 14.85 28.08 -10.36
N ASN A 179 15.19 28.63 -9.17
CA ASN A 179 15.27 27.84 -7.95
C ASN A 179 13.88 27.51 -7.41
N ILE A 180 13.74 26.31 -6.82
CA ILE A 180 12.49 25.90 -6.16
C ILE A 180 12.39 26.61 -4.81
N VAL A 181 11.48 27.58 -4.70
CA VAL A 181 11.22 28.33 -3.46
C VAL A 181 10.04 27.77 -2.66
N ALA A 182 9.18 26.98 -3.30
CA ALA A 182 8.02 26.35 -2.66
C ALA A 182 7.69 24.99 -3.28
N TRP A 183 7.19 24.08 -2.42
CA TRP A 183 6.74 22.76 -2.82
C TRP A 183 5.50 22.37 -2.02
N LYS A 184 4.41 22.08 -2.69
CA LYS A 184 3.19 21.56 -2.09
C LYS A 184 2.85 20.23 -2.72
N HIS A 185 2.57 19.22 -1.89
CA HIS A 185 2.22 17.88 -2.33
C HIS A 185 1.02 17.38 -1.54
N HIS A 186 -0.12 17.20 -2.20
CA HIS A 186 -1.32 16.62 -1.62
C HIS A 186 -1.49 15.20 -2.13
N ILE A 187 -1.57 14.24 -1.22
CA ILE A 187 -1.71 12.81 -1.49
C ILE A 187 -3.11 12.39 -1.05
N VAL A 188 -3.86 11.73 -1.93
CA VAL A 188 -5.20 11.20 -1.66
C VAL A 188 -5.22 9.71 -1.96
N GLY A 189 -5.58 8.88 -0.98
CA GLY A 189 -5.62 7.42 -1.16
C GLY A 189 -6.14 6.68 0.06
N GLN A 190 -6.11 5.35 0.02
CA GLN A 190 -6.48 4.51 1.15
C GLN A 190 -5.26 4.20 2.01
N SER A 191 -5.46 4.16 3.34
CA SER A 191 -4.47 3.61 4.26
C SER A 191 -4.41 2.09 4.15
N ILE A 192 -3.20 1.55 4.07
CA ILE A 192 -2.96 0.09 4.08
C ILE A 192 -2.90 -0.50 5.49
N VAL A 193 -2.81 0.35 6.51
CA VAL A 193 -2.73 -0.11 7.92
C VAL A 193 -4.01 0.12 8.71
N ALA A 194 -4.91 0.99 8.23
CA ALA A 194 -6.20 1.22 8.87
C ALA A 194 -7.04 -0.06 8.95
N GLY A 195 -7.59 -0.35 10.14
CA GLY A 195 -8.37 -1.58 10.38
C GLY A 195 -7.55 -2.86 10.45
N THR A 196 -6.21 -2.78 10.49
CA THR A 196 -5.29 -3.90 10.67
C THR A 196 -4.63 -3.86 12.07
N PRO A 197 -3.90 -4.91 12.49
CA PRO A 197 -3.08 -4.87 13.71
C PRO A 197 -2.03 -3.75 13.72
N PHE A 198 -1.72 -3.15 12.57
CA PHE A 198 -0.76 -2.06 12.41
C PHE A 198 -1.39 -0.66 12.46
N GLN A 199 -2.68 -0.55 12.76
CA GLN A 199 -3.39 0.75 12.82
C GLN A 199 -2.74 1.76 13.77
N GLY A 200 -2.01 1.32 14.79
CA GLY A 200 -1.26 2.19 15.69
C GLY A 200 -0.14 3.01 15.01
N LEU A 201 0.25 2.68 13.78
CA LEU A 201 1.19 3.47 12.95
C LEU A 201 0.56 4.77 12.42
N ILE A 202 -0.77 4.92 12.47
CA ILE A 202 -1.45 6.17 12.10
C ILE A 202 -1.35 7.13 13.29
N GLN A 203 -0.63 8.24 13.10
CA GLN A 203 -0.44 9.25 14.13
C GLN A 203 -0.93 10.62 13.61
N ASN A 204 -1.73 11.32 14.42
CA ASN A 204 -2.30 12.62 14.07
C ASN A 204 -3.03 12.62 12.71
N GLY A 205 -3.69 11.52 12.35
CA GLY A 205 -4.37 11.35 11.08
C GLY A 205 -3.46 11.04 9.89
N VAL A 206 -2.15 10.92 10.10
CA VAL A 206 -1.17 10.58 9.07
C VAL A 206 -0.81 9.11 9.15
N ASP A 207 -1.10 8.37 8.10
CA ASP A 207 -0.52 7.07 7.83
C ASP A 207 0.85 7.28 7.18
N GLN A 208 1.92 7.01 7.93
CA GLN A 208 3.30 7.19 7.45
C GLN A 208 3.59 6.35 6.20
N THR A 209 2.96 5.19 6.06
CA THR A 209 3.12 4.33 4.87
C THR A 209 2.49 4.93 3.60
N SER A 210 1.60 5.91 3.73
CA SER A 210 1.00 6.63 2.60
C SER A 210 1.81 7.84 2.15
N VAL A 211 2.75 8.32 2.96
CA VAL A 211 3.51 9.58 2.71
C VAL A 211 5.02 9.40 2.68
N GLU A 212 5.54 8.20 2.99
CA GLU A 212 6.98 7.92 2.88
C GLU A 212 7.47 8.17 1.44
N GLY A 213 8.68 8.68 1.29
CA GLY A 213 9.22 9.11 -0.01
C GLY A 213 8.76 10.51 -0.44
N ALA A 214 7.68 11.05 0.15
CA ALA A 214 7.23 12.43 -0.05
C ALA A 214 7.50 13.30 1.17
N SER A 215 7.13 12.84 2.37
CA SER A 215 7.32 13.60 3.61
C SER A 215 8.78 13.67 4.06
N ASN A 216 9.60 12.70 3.68
CA ASN A 216 11.02 12.59 4.03
C ASN A 216 11.96 12.88 2.85
N LEU A 217 11.53 13.66 1.86
CA LEU A 217 12.40 14.09 0.76
C LEU A 217 13.68 14.76 1.31
N PRO A 218 14.87 14.36 0.81
CA PRO A 218 16.16 14.86 1.31
C PRO A 218 16.52 16.24 0.81
N TYR A 219 15.71 16.84 -0.05
CA TYR A 219 16.01 18.08 -0.76
C TYR A 219 15.82 19.32 0.09
N ALA A 220 16.73 20.28 -0.05
CA ALA A 220 16.75 21.56 0.63
C ALA A 220 15.75 22.55 0.01
N ILE A 221 14.46 22.25 0.09
CA ILE A 221 13.38 23.13 -0.36
C ILE A 221 12.94 24.00 0.82
N PRO A 222 13.05 25.34 0.74
CA PRO A 222 12.86 26.21 1.91
C PRO A 222 11.42 26.21 2.44
N ASN A 223 10.43 26.08 1.56
CA ASN A 223 9.02 26.09 1.95
C ASN A 223 8.32 24.85 1.38
N MET A 224 7.93 23.93 2.26
CA MET A 224 7.33 22.65 1.86
C MET A 224 6.10 22.32 2.68
N GLN A 225 5.08 21.79 2.03
CA GLN A 225 3.94 21.18 2.69
C GLN A 225 3.60 19.83 2.00
N VAL A 226 3.51 18.78 2.80
CA VAL A 226 2.99 17.48 2.35
C VAL A 226 1.73 17.16 3.13
N GLY A 227 0.61 17.03 2.42
CA GLY A 227 -0.70 16.76 2.99
C GLY A 227 -1.23 15.39 2.58
N LEU A 228 -2.07 14.80 3.43
CA LEU A 228 -2.71 13.51 3.23
C LEU A 228 -4.22 13.64 3.41
N THR A 229 -4.98 13.03 2.49
CA THR A 229 -6.41 12.76 2.64
C THR A 229 -6.64 11.26 2.52
N THR A 230 -7.12 10.64 3.59
CA THR A 230 -7.39 9.19 3.62
C THR A 230 -8.82 8.92 3.20
N MET A 231 -8.97 8.18 2.09
CA MET A 231 -10.27 7.80 1.54
C MET A 231 -10.75 6.46 2.11
N LYS A 232 -12.07 6.33 2.23
CA LYS A 232 -12.73 5.07 2.60
C LYS A 232 -13.39 4.46 1.37
N VAL A 233 -12.89 3.31 0.97
CA VAL A 233 -13.37 2.55 -0.19
C VAL A 233 -13.45 1.07 0.21
N GLY A 234 -14.43 0.33 -0.30
CA GLY A 234 -14.64 -1.08 0.02
C GLY A 234 -13.62 -2.04 -0.63
N VAL A 235 -12.76 -1.55 -1.53
CA VAL A 235 -11.68 -2.36 -2.11
C VAL A 235 -10.61 -2.62 -1.04
N PRO A 236 -10.26 -3.89 -0.72
CA PRO A 236 -9.29 -4.20 0.33
C PRO A 236 -7.86 -3.86 -0.10
N PRO A 237 -7.20 -2.90 0.56
CA PRO A 237 -5.82 -2.52 0.23
C PRO A 237 -4.80 -3.43 0.92
N LEU A 238 -3.59 -3.46 0.36
CA LEU A 238 -2.42 -4.07 0.96
C LEU A 238 -1.16 -3.33 0.50
N TRP A 239 -0.09 -3.43 1.29
CA TRP A 239 1.21 -2.97 0.86
C TRP A 239 1.71 -3.69 -0.39
N TRP A 240 2.26 -2.91 -1.28
CA TRP A 240 3.04 -3.39 -2.43
C TRP A 240 4.53 -3.20 -2.13
N ARG A 241 5.39 -3.95 -2.80
CA ARG A 241 6.85 -3.72 -2.77
C ARG A 241 7.17 -2.21 -2.78
N ALA A 242 8.08 -1.79 -1.88
CA ALA A 242 8.45 -0.40 -1.62
C ALA A 242 7.38 0.47 -0.92
N VAL A 243 6.27 -0.13 -0.49
CA VAL A 243 5.20 0.47 0.33
C VAL A 243 4.74 1.83 -0.20
N GLY A 244 4.94 2.95 0.52
CA GLY A 244 4.55 4.29 0.04
C GLY A 244 5.41 4.77 -1.14
N SER A 245 6.68 4.39 -1.19
CA SER A 245 7.55 4.75 -2.33
C SER A 245 7.09 4.13 -3.66
N THR A 246 6.19 3.16 -3.66
CA THR A 246 5.61 2.59 -4.90
C THR A 246 4.83 3.62 -5.72
N HIS A 247 4.31 4.68 -5.10
CA HIS A 247 3.61 5.78 -5.78
C HIS A 247 4.32 7.12 -5.59
N THR A 248 4.84 7.42 -4.39
CA THR A 248 5.47 8.72 -4.11
C THR A 248 6.76 8.92 -4.90
N ALA A 249 7.56 7.85 -5.12
CA ALA A 249 8.82 7.98 -5.87
C ALA A 249 8.56 8.41 -7.32
N TYR A 250 7.60 7.80 -8.00
CA TYR A 250 7.25 8.21 -9.37
C TYR A 250 6.76 9.66 -9.39
N ALA A 251 5.77 10.01 -8.54
CA ALA A 251 5.20 11.35 -8.51
C ALA A 251 6.26 12.42 -8.23
N THR A 252 7.13 12.21 -7.24
CA THR A 252 8.15 13.19 -6.85
C THR A 252 9.29 13.29 -7.87
N VAL A 253 9.71 12.18 -8.49
CA VAL A 253 10.78 12.18 -9.51
C VAL A 253 10.28 12.79 -10.82
N ALA A 254 9.15 12.31 -11.34
CA ALA A 254 8.59 12.82 -12.58
C ALA A 254 8.24 14.31 -12.49
N PHE A 255 7.67 14.75 -11.35
CA PHE A 255 7.34 16.15 -11.17
C PHE A 255 8.59 17.04 -11.09
N ARG A 256 9.69 16.60 -10.44
CA ARG A 256 10.94 17.37 -10.44
C ARG A 256 11.55 17.49 -11.85
N ASP A 257 11.42 16.46 -12.66
CA ASP A 257 11.91 16.53 -14.05
C ASP A 257 11.10 17.54 -14.86
N GLN A 258 9.78 17.63 -14.63
CA GLN A 258 8.94 18.69 -15.21
C GLN A 258 9.37 20.07 -14.69
N VAL A 259 9.61 20.20 -13.39
CA VAL A 259 10.09 21.48 -12.80
C VAL A 259 11.45 21.88 -13.38
N ALA A 260 12.37 20.92 -13.58
CA ALA A 260 13.67 21.19 -14.21
C ALA A 260 13.51 21.71 -15.64
N ALA A 261 12.62 21.06 -16.43
CA ALA A 261 12.31 21.52 -17.79
C ALA A 261 11.72 22.94 -17.82
N GLU A 262 10.84 23.25 -16.86
CA GLU A 262 10.22 24.57 -16.73
C GLU A 262 11.18 25.66 -16.24
N ALA A 263 12.28 25.25 -15.57
CA ALA A 263 13.39 26.12 -15.14
C ALA A 263 14.53 26.20 -16.18
N ASP A 264 14.40 25.52 -17.34
CA ASP A 264 15.46 25.38 -18.35
C ASP A 264 16.76 24.79 -17.75
N MET A 265 16.63 23.83 -16.85
CA MET A 265 17.73 23.18 -16.14
C MET A 265 17.82 21.69 -16.50
N ASP A 266 19.04 21.15 -16.50
CA ASP A 266 19.24 19.70 -16.52
C ASP A 266 18.66 19.05 -15.25
N PRO A 267 17.86 17.94 -15.35
CA PRO A 267 17.24 17.30 -14.19
C PRO A 267 18.26 16.79 -13.15
N LEU A 268 19.46 16.38 -13.56
CA LEU A 268 20.52 15.98 -12.63
C LEU A 268 21.10 17.20 -11.92
N ALA A 269 21.35 18.29 -12.66
CA ALA A 269 21.86 19.54 -12.09
C ALA A 269 20.89 20.09 -11.04
N LEU A 270 19.59 20.10 -11.29
CA LEU A 270 18.58 20.51 -10.31
C LEU A 270 18.63 19.64 -9.06
N ARG A 271 18.76 18.31 -9.19
CA ARG A 271 18.86 17.42 -8.03
C ARG A 271 20.11 17.69 -7.20
N LEU A 272 21.24 17.88 -7.86
CA LEU A 272 22.51 18.17 -7.17
C LEU A 272 22.48 19.52 -6.45
N ALA A 273 21.81 20.51 -7.03
CA ALA A 273 21.64 21.83 -6.40
C ALA A 273 20.75 21.79 -5.15
N LEU A 274 19.87 20.78 -5.03
CA LEU A 274 18.95 20.62 -3.91
C LEU A 274 19.51 19.72 -2.79
N LEU A 275 20.62 19.02 -2.98
CA LEU A 275 21.27 18.17 -1.97
C LEU A 275 22.28 18.96 -1.14
#